data_21ba6097119fe5b9e578859c5d2aa14c
#
_entry.id   21ba6097119fe5b9e578859c5d2aa14c
#
_cell.length_a   1.000
_cell.length_b   1.000
_cell.length_c   1.000
_cell.angle_alpha   90.00
_cell.angle_beta   90.00
_cell.angle_gamma   90.00
#
_symmetry.space_group_name_H-M   'P 1'
#
loop_
_entity.id
_entity.type
_entity.pdbx_description
1 polymer ?
#
loop_
_entity_poly.entity_id
_entity_poly.type
_entity_poly.pdbx_seq_one_letter_code
_entity_poly.pdbx_strand_id
1 'polypeptide(L)'
;EKIVVEMIASIRSSYNVNFPVNCAYVIARMMVAQQNHNSRIQIWEREHREEIQKIYNLLVDNMPNINCLTELLDKQIQSNTNIQLSYMNRVFIMMNIYSYNHKLKLIDTAGVVLCHGYRTASSIVDTVNTILQVQVFEAIDMPLDSSIHDVIQKLSVFIEKNSYFKNMILMVDTGSLEGLGEIIDGSM
;
A
#
# COMPACT_ATOMS: atom_id res chain seq x y z
N GLU A 1 8.15 -14.24 1.45
CA GLU A 1 8.09 -12.77 1.40
C GLU A 1 7.78 -12.27 -0.01
N LYS A 2 8.53 -12.68 -1.04
CA LYS A 2 8.35 -12.23 -2.44
C LYS A 2 6.90 -12.39 -2.94
N ILE A 3 6.30 -13.56 -2.70
CA ILE A 3 4.89 -13.84 -3.07
C ILE A 3 3.93 -12.80 -2.42
N VAL A 4 4.13 -12.49 -1.15
CA VAL A 4 3.28 -11.53 -0.42
C VAL A 4 3.45 -10.11 -0.97
N VAL A 5 4.65 -9.72 -1.37
CA VAL A 5 4.92 -8.43 -2.04
C VAL A 5 4.13 -8.31 -3.34
N GLU A 6 4.17 -9.35 -4.18
CA GLU A 6 3.45 -9.39 -5.46
C GLU A 6 1.92 -9.32 -5.26
N MET A 7 1.38 -10.03 -4.25
CA MET A 7 -0.03 -9.98 -3.88
C MET A 7 -0.47 -8.58 -3.44
N ILE A 8 0.30 -7.95 -2.54
CA ILE A 8 0.01 -6.60 -2.05
C ILE A 8 0.05 -5.60 -3.20
N ALA A 9 1.04 -5.68 -4.10
CA ALA A 9 1.14 -4.82 -5.27
C ALA A 9 -0.10 -4.96 -6.19
N SER A 10 -0.56 -6.19 -6.42
CA SER A 10 -1.77 -6.46 -7.20
C SER A 10 -3.03 -5.85 -6.56
N ILE A 11 -3.21 -6.03 -5.26
CA ILE A 11 -4.37 -5.48 -4.54
C ILE A 11 -4.30 -3.94 -4.51
N ARG A 12 -3.13 -3.37 -4.25
CA ARG A 12 -2.91 -1.92 -4.25
C ARG A 12 -3.31 -1.29 -5.58
N SER A 13 -2.89 -1.89 -6.70
CA SER A 13 -3.21 -1.37 -8.03
C SER A 13 -4.70 -1.45 -8.37
N SER A 14 -5.40 -2.48 -7.87
CA SER A 14 -6.80 -2.74 -8.21
C SER A 14 -7.80 -1.98 -7.33
N TYR A 15 -7.47 -1.70 -6.07
CA TYR A 15 -8.43 -1.19 -5.06
C TYR A 15 -8.08 0.17 -4.49
N ASN A 16 -7.05 0.84 -5.00
CA ASN A 16 -6.60 2.17 -4.52
C ASN A 16 -6.44 2.24 -2.98
N VAL A 17 -5.87 1.21 -2.39
CA VAL A 17 -5.60 1.11 -0.95
C VAL A 17 -4.11 1.06 -0.72
N ASN A 18 -3.65 1.85 0.25
CA ASN A 18 -2.25 1.85 0.65
C ASN A 18 -2.00 0.84 1.77
N PHE A 19 -0.92 0.09 1.63
CA PHE A 19 -0.42 -0.83 2.64
C PHE A 19 0.83 -0.24 3.31
N PRO A 20 1.04 -0.49 4.63
CA PRO A 20 2.30 -0.12 5.27
C PRO A 20 3.51 -0.69 4.52
N VAL A 21 4.61 0.06 4.47
CA VAL A 21 5.83 -0.34 3.72
C VAL A 21 6.34 -1.73 4.15
N ASN A 22 6.25 -2.05 5.45
CA ASN A 22 6.69 -3.33 6.00
C ASN A 22 5.58 -4.40 6.03
N CYS A 23 4.42 -4.15 5.47
CA CYS A 23 3.25 -5.03 5.56
C CYS A 23 3.55 -6.45 5.03
N ALA A 24 4.23 -6.55 3.90
CA ALA A 24 4.61 -7.84 3.30
C ALA A 24 5.49 -8.66 4.25
N TYR A 25 6.45 -8.03 4.90
CA TYR A 25 7.32 -8.69 5.87
C TYR A 25 6.55 -9.15 7.11
N VAL A 26 5.67 -8.30 7.65
CA VAL A 26 4.83 -8.62 8.80
C VAL A 26 3.92 -9.81 8.49
N ILE A 27 3.22 -9.79 7.35
CA ILE A 27 2.34 -10.90 6.92
C ILE A 27 3.15 -12.18 6.73
N ALA A 28 4.30 -12.14 6.07
CA ALA A 28 5.14 -13.31 5.88
C ALA A 28 5.60 -13.92 7.22
N ARG A 29 5.97 -13.10 8.20
CA ARG A 29 6.29 -13.57 9.56
C ARG A 29 5.10 -14.19 10.27
N MET A 30 3.92 -13.60 10.14
CA MET A 30 2.68 -14.15 10.71
C MET A 30 2.37 -15.53 10.13
N MET A 31 2.51 -15.71 8.81
CA MET A 31 2.34 -17.00 8.14
C MET A 31 3.30 -18.07 8.67
N VAL A 32 4.59 -17.73 8.81
CA VAL A 32 5.59 -18.65 9.36
C VAL A 32 5.30 -18.98 10.83
N ALA A 33 4.93 -17.99 11.63
CA ALA A 33 4.56 -18.21 13.03
C ALA A 33 3.32 -19.12 13.17
N GLN A 34 2.35 -18.99 12.27
CA GLN A 34 1.15 -19.80 12.26
C GLN A 34 1.41 -21.29 11.96
N GLN A 35 2.47 -21.60 11.22
CA GLN A 35 2.87 -23.00 10.98
C GLN A 35 3.46 -23.68 12.22
N ASN A 36 3.92 -22.90 13.21
CA ASN A 36 4.45 -23.43 14.45
C ASN A 36 3.34 -23.63 15.50
N HIS A 37 2.61 -24.74 15.39
CA HIS A 37 1.44 -25.07 16.21
C HIS A 37 1.67 -25.12 17.73
N ASN A 38 2.92 -25.20 18.18
CA ASN A 38 3.30 -25.26 19.59
C ASN A 38 3.84 -23.93 20.12
N SER A 39 3.78 -22.85 19.34
CA SER A 39 4.19 -21.54 19.83
C SER A 39 3.23 -21.04 20.91
N ARG A 40 3.74 -20.25 21.85
CA ARG A 40 2.92 -19.61 22.92
C ARG A 40 1.76 -18.79 22.34
N ILE A 41 2.00 -18.14 21.20
CA ILE A 41 0.99 -17.34 20.49
C ILE A 41 -0.15 -18.22 20.01
N GLN A 42 0.15 -19.40 19.42
CA GLN A 42 -0.85 -20.32 18.93
C GLN A 42 -1.67 -20.97 20.04
N ILE A 43 -1.04 -21.23 21.20
CA ILE A 43 -1.73 -21.74 22.39
C ILE A 43 -2.70 -20.67 22.89
N TRP A 44 -2.21 -19.44 23.09
CA TRP A 44 -3.01 -18.31 23.54
C TRP A 44 -4.19 -18.01 22.60
N GLU A 45 -3.97 -18.03 21.28
CA GLU A 45 -5.02 -17.83 20.27
C GLU A 45 -6.13 -18.88 20.34
N ARG A 46 -5.78 -20.13 20.62
CA ARG A 46 -6.77 -21.21 20.81
C ARG A 46 -7.59 -21.00 22.09
N GLU A 47 -6.95 -20.59 23.17
CA GLU A 47 -7.62 -20.34 24.45
C GLU A 47 -8.59 -19.14 24.37
N HIS A 48 -8.28 -18.11 23.56
CA HIS A 48 -9.08 -16.89 23.42
C HIS A 48 -9.83 -16.80 22.08
N ARG A 49 -10.08 -17.93 21.47
CA ARG A 49 -10.67 -17.97 20.11
C ARG A 49 -12.01 -17.25 20.01
N GLU A 50 -12.87 -17.40 21.00
CA GLU A 50 -14.21 -16.79 20.98
C GLU A 50 -14.13 -15.26 21.10
N GLU A 51 -13.24 -14.76 21.95
CA GLU A 51 -13.01 -13.32 22.13
C GLU A 51 -12.43 -12.71 20.86
N ILE A 52 -11.43 -13.36 20.26
CA ILE A 52 -10.82 -12.91 19.00
C ILE A 52 -11.86 -12.90 17.88
N GLN A 53 -12.72 -13.91 17.80
CA GLN A 53 -13.78 -13.97 16.80
C GLN A 53 -14.81 -12.87 17.00
N LYS A 54 -15.17 -12.53 18.24
CA LYS A 54 -16.05 -11.38 18.54
C LYS A 54 -15.44 -10.07 18.07
N ILE A 55 -14.14 -9.86 18.35
CA ILE A 55 -13.40 -8.68 17.87
C ILE A 55 -13.38 -8.64 16.34
N TYR A 56 -13.10 -9.76 15.68
CA TYR A 56 -13.10 -9.84 14.22
C TYR A 56 -14.46 -9.46 13.64
N ASN A 57 -15.56 -10.02 14.16
CA ASN A 57 -16.92 -9.70 13.70
C ASN A 57 -17.24 -8.20 13.88
N LEU A 58 -16.84 -7.61 15.00
CA LEU A 58 -17.01 -6.18 15.25
C LEU A 58 -16.24 -5.32 14.22
N LEU A 59 -15.03 -5.74 13.84
CA LEU A 59 -14.27 -5.03 12.81
C LEU A 59 -14.89 -5.21 11.41
N VAL A 60 -15.41 -6.39 11.10
CA VAL A 60 -16.15 -6.65 9.85
C VAL A 60 -17.33 -5.70 9.70
N ASP A 61 -18.13 -5.54 10.75
CA ASP A 61 -19.30 -4.67 10.76
C ASP A 61 -18.92 -3.19 10.59
N ASN A 62 -17.82 -2.75 11.21
CA ASN A 62 -17.39 -1.36 11.19
C ASN A 62 -16.47 -0.99 10.01
N MET A 63 -15.82 -1.98 9.39
CA MET A 63 -14.82 -1.76 8.32
C MET A 63 -15.02 -2.75 7.15
N PRO A 64 -16.20 -2.81 6.52
CA PRO A 64 -16.51 -3.83 5.51
C PRO A 64 -15.58 -3.77 4.31
N ASN A 65 -15.15 -2.58 3.88
CA ASN A 65 -14.21 -2.43 2.76
C ASN A 65 -12.82 -3.02 3.08
N ILE A 66 -12.33 -2.80 4.30
CA ILE A 66 -11.02 -3.34 4.74
C ILE A 66 -11.13 -4.85 4.92
N ASN A 67 -12.27 -5.35 5.42
CA ASN A 67 -12.51 -6.79 5.49
C ASN A 67 -12.48 -7.43 4.11
N CYS A 68 -13.12 -6.83 3.11
CA CYS A 68 -13.09 -7.34 1.73
C CYS A 68 -11.64 -7.50 1.21
N LEU A 69 -10.78 -6.50 1.45
CA LEU A 69 -9.37 -6.55 1.09
C LEU A 69 -8.60 -7.64 1.85
N THR A 70 -8.91 -7.80 3.14
CA THR A 70 -8.29 -8.83 3.99
C THR A 70 -8.69 -10.22 3.53
N GLU A 71 -9.94 -10.44 3.13
CA GLU A 71 -10.41 -11.70 2.56
C GLU A 71 -9.79 -12.01 1.19
N LEU A 72 -9.62 -11.00 0.33
CA LEU A 72 -8.90 -11.15 -0.93
C LEU A 72 -7.47 -11.58 -0.71
N LEU A 73 -6.78 -10.93 0.24
CA LEU A 73 -5.41 -11.27 0.60
C LEU A 73 -5.34 -12.71 1.15
N ASP A 74 -6.26 -13.08 2.03
CA ASP A 74 -6.31 -14.44 2.61
C ASP A 74 -6.54 -15.51 1.52
N LYS A 75 -7.45 -15.27 0.58
CA LYS A 75 -7.70 -16.17 -0.56
C LYS A 75 -6.45 -16.33 -1.44
N GLN A 76 -5.74 -15.23 -1.72
CA GLN A 76 -4.49 -15.28 -2.48
C GLN A 76 -3.38 -16.02 -1.72
N ILE A 77 -3.25 -15.79 -0.41
CA ILE A 77 -2.31 -16.52 0.44
C ILE A 77 -2.64 -18.01 0.43
N GLN A 78 -3.90 -18.37 0.65
CA GLN A 78 -4.33 -19.76 0.68
C GLN A 78 -4.07 -20.47 -0.65
N SER A 79 -4.37 -19.84 -1.78
CA SER A 79 -4.16 -20.43 -3.10
C SER A 79 -2.68 -20.65 -3.45
N ASN A 80 -1.78 -19.81 -2.94
CA ASN A 80 -0.35 -19.89 -3.26
C ASN A 80 0.48 -20.67 -2.22
N THR A 81 -0.02 -20.83 -0.99
CA THR A 81 0.77 -21.38 0.11
C THR A 81 0.06 -22.50 0.91
N ASN A 82 -1.22 -22.75 0.64
CA ASN A 82 -2.11 -23.61 1.43
C ASN A 82 -2.23 -23.19 2.92
N ILE A 83 -1.89 -21.94 3.25
CA ILE A 83 -2.04 -21.38 4.60
C ILE A 83 -3.29 -20.52 4.61
N GLN A 84 -4.21 -20.78 5.54
CA GLN A 84 -5.36 -19.93 5.84
C GLN A 84 -5.03 -19.05 7.04
N LEU A 85 -5.29 -17.75 6.95
CA LEU A 85 -5.05 -16.82 8.05
C LEU A 85 -6.01 -17.09 9.21
N SER A 86 -5.48 -17.09 10.43
CA SER A 86 -6.29 -17.15 11.64
C SER A 86 -7.11 -15.88 11.85
N TYR A 87 -8.12 -15.90 12.70
CA TYR A 87 -8.88 -14.70 13.06
C TYR A 87 -7.98 -13.60 13.65
N MET A 88 -7.02 -13.95 14.48
CA MET A 88 -6.06 -13.00 15.04
C MET A 88 -5.24 -12.32 13.94
N ASN A 89 -4.73 -13.09 12.98
CA ASN A 89 -3.97 -12.55 11.85
C ASN A 89 -4.82 -11.61 10.98
N ARG A 90 -6.09 -11.95 10.73
CA ARG A 90 -7.02 -11.09 10.02
C ARG A 90 -7.29 -9.79 10.77
N VAL A 91 -7.51 -9.84 12.09
CA VAL A 91 -7.66 -8.65 12.95
C VAL A 91 -6.43 -7.74 12.84
N PHE A 92 -5.22 -8.30 12.96
CA PHE A 92 -3.99 -7.51 12.83
C PHE A 92 -3.83 -6.87 11.45
N ILE A 93 -4.14 -7.58 10.37
CA ILE A 93 -4.09 -7.05 9.00
C ILE A 93 -5.09 -5.91 8.84
N MET A 94 -6.34 -6.10 9.27
CA MET A 94 -7.38 -5.06 9.20
C MET A 94 -6.96 -3.80 9.97
N MET A 95 -6.48 -3.95 11.20
CA MET A 95 -6.05 -2.83 12.03
C MET A 95 -4.82 -2.10 11.44
N ASN A 96 -3.88 -2.84 10.85
CA ASN A 96 -2.73 -2.23 10.17
C ASN A 96 -3.15 -1.42 8.95
N ILE A 97 -4.01 -1.97 8.08
CA ILE A 97 -4.51 -1.26 6.91
C ILE A 97 -5.29 -0.02 7.33
N TYR A 98 -6.19 -0.15 8.30
CA TYR A 98 -6.99 0.96 8.83
C TYR A 98 -6.12 2.07 9.40
N SER A 99 -5.23 1.73 10.33
CA SER A 99 -4.35 2.70 11.00
C SER A 99 -3.46 3.44 10.00
N TYR A 100 -2.91 2.72 9.02
CA TYR A 100 -2.05 3.31 8.01
C TYR A 100 -2.80 4.29 7.12
N ASN A 101 -3.96 3.88 6.59
CA ASN A 101 -4.76 4.75 5.74
C ASN A 101 -5.36 5.93 6.52
N HIS A 102 -5.68 5.75 7.80
CA HIS A 102 -6.09 6.85 8.66
C HIS A 102 -4.96 7.88 8.84
N LYS A 103 -3.71 7.42 9.05
CA LYS A 103 -2.55 8.32 9.13
C LYS A 103 -2.32 9.07 7.82
N LEU A 104 -2.47 8.41 6.66
CA LEU A 104 -2.33 9.06 5.36
C LEU A 104 -3.35 10.19 5.17
N LYS A 105 -4.58 10.03 5.64
CA LYS A 105 -5.60 11.08 5.58
C LYS A 105 -5.27 12.33 6.41
N LEU A 106 -4.34 12.23 7.35
CA LEU A 106 -3.83 13.37 8.14
C LEU A 106 -2.69 14.10 7.44
N ILE A 107 -2.18 13.56 6.33
CA ILE A 107 -1.12 14.18 5.52
C ILE A 107 -1.80 14.96 4.40
N ASP A 108 -1.60 16.26 4.39
CA ASP A 108 -2.25 17.16 3.43
C ASP A 108 -1.50 17.27 2.09
N THR A 109 -0.28 16.71 2.00
CA THR A 109 0.61 16.91 0.86
C THR A 109 1.12 15.57 0.32
N ALA A 110 0.95 15.35 -0.97
CA ALA A 110 1.58 14.26 -1.70
C ALA A 110 2.80 14.75 -2.49
N GLY A 111 3.74 13.86 -2.80
CA GLY A 111 4.88 14.13 -3.64
C GLY A 111 4.90 13.23 -4.88
N VAL A 112 5.30 13.78 -6.01
CA VAL A 112 5.64 13.03 -7.22
C VAL A 112 7.07 13.31 -7.59
N VAL A 113 7.87 12.28 -7.78
CA VAL A 113 9.24 12.38 -8.30
C VAL A 113 9.21 11.92 -9.75
N LEU A 114 9.58 12.79 -10.66
CA LEU A 114 9.65 12.54 -12.09
C LEU A 114 11.09 12.66 -12.56
N CYS A 115 11.68 11.56 -13.02
CA CYS A 115 13.06 11.54 -13.49
C CYS A 115 13.18 10.81 -14.82
N HIS A 116 14.14 11.26 -15.63
CA HIS A 116 14.58 10.51 -16.80
C HIS A 116 15.26 9.20 -16.39
N GLY A 117 14.99 8.15 -17.14
CA GLY A 117 15.54 6.80 -16.92
C GLY A 117 14.48 5.76 -16.59
N TYR A 118 14.91 4.51 -16.43
CA TYR A 118 14.01 3.36 -16.25
C TYR A 118 13.62 3.11 -14.80
N ARG A 119 14.42 3.58 -13.82
CA ARG A 119 14.22 3.35 -12.37
C ARG A 119 14.78 4.43 -11.47
N THR A 120 15.06 5.60 -11.99
CA THR A 120 15.67 6.69 -11.21
C THR A 120 14.69 7.24 -10.20
N ALA A 121 13.49 7.63 -10.62
CA ALA A 121 12.44 8.11 -9.75
C ALA A 121 12.00 7.02 -8.76
N SER A 122 11.78 5.79 -9.24
CA SER A 122 11.40 4.65 -8.41
C SER A 122 12.40 4.40 -7.27
N SER A 123 13.72 4.45 -7.54
CA SER A 123 14.74 4.23 -6.51
C SER A 123 14.75 5.32 -5.44
N ILE A 124 14.54 6.58 -5.85
CA ILE A 124 14.45 7.72 -4.92
C ILE A 124 13.21 7.56 -4.05
N VAL A 125 12.07 7.32 -4.66
CA VAL A 125 10.77 7.21 -3.96
C VAL A 125 10.75 6.04 -2.99
N ASP A 126 11.26 4.86 -3.39
CA ASP A 126 11.38 3.70 -2.51
C ASP A 126 12.20 4.02 -1.26
N THR A 127 13.30 4.76 -1.43
CA THR A 127 14.16 5.18 -0.32
C THR A 127 13.45 6.18 0.59
N VAL A 128 12.84 7.22 0.03
CA VAL A 128 12.16 8.28 0.79
C VAL A 128 10.97 7.72 1.55
N ASN A 129 10.09 6.95 0.89
CA ASN A 129 8.94 6.34 1.52
C ASN A 129 9.35 5.36 2.63
N THR A 130 10.47 4.64 2.47
CA THR A 130 11.03 3.78 3.51
C THR A 130 11.49 4.58 4.72
N ILE A 131 12.21 5.68 4.53
CA ILE A 131 12.67 6.56 5.62
C ILE A 131 11.48 7.18 6.35
N LEU A 132 10.49 7.67 5.62
CA LEU A 132 9.28 8.29 6.18
C LEU A 132 8.32 7.28 6.79
N GLN A 133 8.47 5.98 6.50
CA GLN A 133 7.55 4.90 6.87
C GLN A 133 6.10 5.14 6.40
N VAL A 134 5.92 5.98 5.39
CA VAL A 134 4.64 6.27 4.72
C VAL A 134 4.84 6.36 3.22
N GLN A 135 3.82 5.99 2.44
CA GLN A 135 3.85 6.08 0.98
C GLN A 135 3.10 7.34 0.53
N VAL A 136 3.78 8.47 0.61
CA VAL A 136 3.25 9.78 0.18
C VAL A 136 3.93 10.29 -1.09
N PHE A 137 5.00 9.62 -1.52
CA PHE A 137 5.65 9.89 -2.78
C PHE A 137 5.33 8.82 -3.80
N GLU A 138 5.04 9.25 -5.04
CA GLU A 138 4.88 8.40 -6.21
C GLU A 138 6.01 8.66 -7.20
N ALA A 139 6.44 7.62 -7.92
CA ALA A 139 7.52 7.69 -8.89
C ALA A 139 6.97 7.66 -10.31
N ILE A 140 7.45 8.57 -11.15
CA ILE A 140 7.23 8.52 -12.60
C ILE A 140 8.60 8.44 -13.26
N ASP A 141 9.01 7.24 -13.62
CA ASP A 141 10.18 7.04 -14.46
C ASP A 141 9.82 7.36 -15.91
N MET A 142 10.64 8.16 -16.56
CA MET A 142 10.52 8.57 -17.95
C MET A 142 11.66 7.94 -18.78
N PRO A 143 11.48 6.74 -19.36
CA PRO A 143 12.40 6.18 -20.33
C PRO A 143 12.66 7.13 -21.49
N LEU A 144 13.81 6.99 -22.16
CA LEU A 144 14.22 7.89 -23.24
C LEU A 144 13.24 7.92 -24.44
N ASP A 145 12.44 6.89 -24.58
CA ASP A 145 11.41 6.73 -25.62
C ASP A 145 10.01 7.17 -25.19
N SER A 146 9.85 7.63 -23.94
CA SER A 146 8.57 8.11 -23.41
C SER A 146 8.26 9.52 -23.89
N SER A 147 6.98 9.78 -24.17
CA SER A 147 6.50 11.12 -24.51
C SER A 147 6.09 11.91 -23.26
N ILE A 148 6.13 13.24 -23.35
CA ILE A 148 5.57 14.12 -22.31
C ILE A 148 4.08 13.83 -22.08
N HIS A 149 3.36 13.43 -23.13
CA HIS A 149 1.94 13.07 -23.03
C HIS A 149 1.70 11.87 -22.09
N ASP A 150 2.57 10.85 -22.15
CA ASP A 150 2.48 9.68 -21.25
C ASP A 150 2.72 10.07 -19.80
N VAL A 151 3.62 11.05 -19.57
CA VAL A 151 3.90 11.59 -18.24
C VAL A 151 2.68 12.34 -17.68
N ILE A 152 2.08 13.23 -18.50
CA ILE A 152 0.88 13.98 -18.11
C ILE A 152 -0.26 13.01 -17.79
N GLN A 153 -0.47 11.98 -18.60
CA GLN A 153 -1.50 10.98 -18.34
C GLN A 153 -1.28 10.25 -17.01
N LYS A 154 -0.05 9.81 -16.72
CA LYS A 154 0.28 9.17 -15.43
C LYS A 154 0.05 10.11 -14.26
N LEU A 155 0.42 11.38 -14.41
CA LEU A 155 0.27 12.39 -13.37
C LEU A 155 -1.21 12.71 -13.12
N SER A 156 -2.02 12.83 -14.17
CA SER A 156 -3.48 13.02 -14.06
C SER A 156 -4.14 11.85 -13.33
N VAL A 157 -3.78 10.62 -13.65
CA VAL A 157 -4.27 9.43 -12.95
C VAL A 157 -3.85 9.43 -11.48
N PHE A 158 -2.63 9.89 -11.18
CA PHE A 158 -2.18 10.01 -9.79
C PHE A 158 -3.02 11.05 -9.02
N ILE A 159 -3.26 12.23 -9.61
CA ILE A 159 -4.07 13.31 -9.00
C ILE A 159 -5.49 12.84 -8.74
N GLU A 160 -6.14 12.22 -9.71
CA GLU A 160 -7.50 11.68 -9.56
C GLU A 160 -7.60 10.65 -8.44
N LYS A 161 -6.64 9.71 -8.38
CA LYS A 161 -6.59 8.67 -7.34
C LYS A 161 -6.32 9.21 -5.94
N ASN A 162 -5.66 10.35 -5.84
CA ASN A 162 -5.18 10.93 -4.58
C ASN A 162 -5.82 12.28 -4.29
N SER A 163 -7.04 12.52 -4.76
CA SER A 163 -7.81 13.77 -4.60
C SER A 163 -8.08 14.18 -3.13
N TYR A 164 -7.76 13.32 -2.16
CA TYR A 164 -7.85 13.66 -0.73
C TYR A 164 -6.64 14.48 -0.22
N PHE A 165 -5.52 14.53 -0.95
CA PHE A 165 -4.44 15.48 -0.64
C PHE A 165 -4.82 16.88 -1.11
N LYS A 166 -4.51 17.88 -0.28
CA LYS A 166 -4.78 19.29 -0.60
C LYS A 166 -3.68 19.92 -1.45
N ASN A 167 -2.45 19.39 -1.30
CA ASN A 167 -1.27 19.92 -1.97
C ASN A 167 -0.50 18.81 -2.65
N MET A 168 0.18 19.14 -3.74
CA MET A 168 1.09 18.26 -4.44
C MET A 168 2.43 18.94 -4.65
N ILE A 169 3.52 18.22 -4.39
CA ILE A 169 4.89 18.65 -4.71
C ILE A 169 5.36 17.81 -5.88
N LEU A 170 5.66 18.44 -7.00
CA LEU A 170 6.29 17.81 -8.15
C LEU A 170 7.79 18.09 -8.14
N MET A 171 8.59 17.03 -8.04
CA MET A 171 10.06 17.11 -8.12
C MET A 171 10.52 16.53 -9.46
N VAL A 172 11.32 17.29 -10.18
CA VAL A 172 11.83 16.93 -11.52
C VAL A 172 13.36 16.97 -11.52
N ASP A 173 14.00 16.13 -12.33
CA ASP A 173 15.46 16.04 -12.42
C ASP A 173 16.07 17.03 -13.42
N THR A 174 15.30 17.57 -14.35
CA THR A 174 15.79 18.49 -15.39
C THR A 174 14.81 19.62 -15.70
N GLY A 175 15.34 20.77 -16.13
CA GLY A 175 14.55 21.95 -16.48
C GLY A 175 13.56 21.75 -17.63
N SER A 176 13.74 20.74 -18.48
CA SER A 176 12.78 20.41 -19.56
C SER A 176 11.41 19.99 -19.05
N LEU A 177 11.31 19.61 -17.77
CA LEU A 177 10.09 19.16 -17.11
C LEU A 177 9.50 20.23 -16.16
N GLU A 178 10.18 21.36 -15.96
CA GLU A 178 9.71 22.45 -15.05
C GLU A 178 8.35 23.03 -15.47
N GLY A 179 8.08 23.10 -16.77
CA GLY A 179 6.81 23.61 -17.31
C GLY A 179 5.59 22.72 -17.07
N LEU A 180 5.78 21.48 -16.58
CA LEU A 180 4.66 20.55 -16.34
C LEU A 180 3.72 21.04 -15.23
N GLY A 181 4.23 21.76 -14.23
CA GLY A 181 3.40 22.34 -13.17
C GLY A 181 2.35 23.31 -13.70
N GLU A 182 2.74 24.20 -14.61
CA GLU A 182 1.83 25.20 -15.22
C GLU A 182 0.78 24.54 -16.11
N ILE A 183 1.13 23.46 -16.81
CA ILE A 183 0.20 22.71 -17.67
C ILE A 183 -0.89 22.04 -16.82
N ILE A 184 -0.56 21.57 -15.64
CA ILE A 184 -1.49 20.86 -14.74
C ILE A 184 -2.41 21.85 -14.03
N ASP A 185 -1.87 22.97 -13.51
CA ASP A 185 -2.68 24.02 -12.88
C ASP A 185 -3.68 24.66 -13.87
N GLY A 186 -3.33 24.71 -15.15
CA GLY A 186 -4.23 25.20 -16.20
C GLY A 186 -5.28 24.21 -16.68
N SER A 187 -5.19 22.95 -16.24
CA SER A 187 -6.09 21.84 -16.66
C SER A 187 -7.12 21.47 -15.62
N MET A 188 -7.01 22.01 -14.39
CA MET A 188 -7.96 21.87 -13.28
C MET A 188 -8.92 23.06 -13.25
#